data_1b3cc043c496132bb88cf30fb7d7e7a1
#
_entry.id   1b3cc043c496132bb88cf30fb7d7e7a1
#
_cell.length_a   1.000
_cell.length_b   1.000
_cell.length_c   1.000
_cell.angle_alpha   90.00
_cell.angle_beta   90.00
_cell.angle_gamma   90.00
#
_symmetry.space_group_name_H-M   'P 1'
#
loop_
_entity.id
_entity.type
_entity.pdbx_description
1 polymer ?
#
loop_
_entity_poly.entity_id
_entity_poly.type
_entity_poly.pdbx_seq_one_letter_code
_entity_poly.pdbx_strand_id
1 'polypeptide(L)'
;MTKIGIDIKKALTRTMVATAFLLATCGCNSRVFVEEIGPSQTEVEISVGGGTAEVDFSNDDWDVTGVMLNGILVSGFVKQNGKSTYMSFPRFDGMGEIDLNDVKVLRDSKMHLKVTMGKNQSPYARILTVIVGNKVSKEELNFKQLYNSVHHTTEH
;
A
#
# COMPACT_ATOMS: atom_id res chain seq x y z
N MET A 1 -9.65 -77.99 -19.98
CA MET A 1 -10.05 -76.63 -20.48
C MET A 1 -10.53 -75.79 -19.32
N THR A 2 -9.68 -74.94 -18.81
CA THR A 2 -9.97 -74.09 -17.63
C THR A 2 -10.42 -72.72 -18.18
N LYS A 3 -11.67 -72.36 -17.96
CA LYS A 3 -12.19 -71.04 -18.28
C LYS A 3 -11.75 -70.01 -17.24
N ILE A 4 -10.84 -69.12 -17.59
CA ILE A 4 -10.52 -67.95 -16.78
C ILE A 4 -11.53 -66.90 -17.19
N GLY A 5 -12.59 -66.75 -16.41
CA GLY A 5 -13.53 -65.66 -16.51
C GLY A 5 -13.00 -64.47 -15.70
N ILE A 6 -12.30 -63.56 -16.35
CA ILE A 6 -11.91 -62.30 -15.69
C ILE A 6 -13.16 -61.47 -15.61
N ASP A 7 -13.57 -61.14 -14.40
CA ASP A 7 -14.77 -60.38 -14.11
C ASP A 7 -14.50 -58.87 -14.39
N ILE A 8 -14.61 -58.50 -15.66
CA ILE A 8 -14.34 -57.17 -16.20
C ILE A 8 -15.20 -56.10 -15.49
N LYS A 9 -16.38 -56.50 -15.01
CA LYS A 9 -17.26 -55.57 -14.31
C LYS A 9 -16.68 -55.11 -12.98
N LYS A 10 -15.98 -55.95 -12.22
CA LYS A 10 -15.33 -55.58 -10.96
C LYS A 10 -14.09 -54.70 -11.16
N ALA A 11 -13.36 -54.94 -12.26
CA ALA A 11 -12.21 -54.08 -12.60
C ALA A 11 -12.65 -52.66 -13.03
N LEU A 12 -13.74 -52.58 -13.81
CA LEU A 12 -14.27 -51.26 -14.26
C LEU A 12 -14.81 -50.42 -13.11
N THR A 13 -15.49 -51.05 -12.14
CA THR A 13 -16.04 -50.33 -10.97
C THR A 13 -14.94 -49.82 -10.05
N ARG A 14 -13.83 -50.55 -9.88
CA ARG A 14 -12.71 -50.11 -9.07
C ARG A 14 -11.95 -48.94 -9.73
N THR A 15 -11.82 -48.97 -11.04
CA THR A 15 -11.14 -47.90 -11.79
C THR A 15 -11.98 -46.59 -11.78
N MET A 16 -13.31 -46.69 -11.90
CA MET A 16 -14.18 -45.51 -11.80
C MET A 16 -14.21 -44.86 -10.44
N VAL A 17 -14.21 -45.65 -9.35
CA VAL A 17 -14.15 -45.13 -7.98
C VAL A 17 -12.82 -44.39 -7.72
N ALA A 18 -11.70 -44.96 -8.20
CA ALA A 18 -10.39 -44.30 -8.07
C ALA A 18 -10.31 -42.97 -8.84
N THR A 19 -10.90 -42.93 -10.03
CA THR A 19 -10.90 -41.69 -10.87
C THR A 19 -11.85 -40.63 -10.27
N ALA A 20 -12.98 -41.03 -9.71
CA ALA A 20 -13.90 -40.07 -9.04
C ALA A 20 -13.29 -39.49 -7.76
N PHE A 21 -12.48 -40.28 -7.02
CA PHE A 21 -11.79 -39.78 -5.83
C PHE A 21 -10.64 -38.81 -6.15
N LEU A 22 -9.96 -39.03 -7.27
CA LEU A 22 -8.92 -38.10 -7.76
C LEU A 22 -9.49 -36.77 -8.27
N LEU A 23 -10.72 -36.77 -8.80
CA LEU A 23 -11.38 -35.53 -9.22
C LEU A 23 -12.00 -34.73 -8.04
N ALA A 24 -12.30 -35.41 -6.91
CA ALA A 24 -12.82 -34.75 -5.71
C ALA A 24 -11.72 -34.06 -4.88
N THR A 25 -10.43 -34.40 -5.10
CA THR A 25 -9.31 -33.75 -4.41
C THR A 25 -8.72 -32.56 -5.20
N CYS A 26 -9.19 -32.29 -6.42
CA CYS A 26 -9.08 -30.99 -7.05
C CYS A 26 -10.10 -30.03 -6.40
N GLY A 27 -10.13 -30.01 -5.08
CA GLY A 27 -10.78 -28.93 -4.35
C GLY A 27 -10.14 -27.65 -4.83
N CYS A 28 -10.95 -26.80 -5.44
CA CYS A 28 -10.62 -25.41 -5.73
C CYS A 28 -10.05 -24.80 -4.45
N ASN A 29 -8.75 -24.88 -4.27
CA ASN A 29 -8.05 -23.89 -3.52
C ASN A 29 -8.20 -22.61 -4.35
N SER A 30 -9.33 -21.96 -4.21
CA SER A 30 -9.45 -20.54 -4.49
C SER A 30 -8.46 -19.89 -3.53
N ARG A 31 -7.19 -19.89 -3.92
CA ARG A 31 -6.23 -18.94 -3.36
C ARG A 31 -6.84 -17.60 -3.70
N VAL A 32 -7.49 -16.99 -2.71
CA VAL A 32 -7.75 -15.58 -2.75
C VAL A 32 -6.35 -14.99 -2.85
N PHE A 33 -5.94 -14.62 -4.06
CA PHE A 33 -4.76 -13.82 -4.27
C PHE A 33 -5.12 -12.49 -3.64
N VAL A 34 -4.66 -12.29 -2.43
CA VAL A 34 -4.66 -11.00 -1.79
C VAL A 34 -3.59 -10.20 -2.54
N GLU A 35 -4.01 -9.28 -3.36
CA GLU A 35 -3.07 -8.37 -4.01
C GLU A 35 -2.46 -7.47 -2.94
N GLU A 36 -1.15 -7.60 -2.76
CA GLU A 36 -0.37 -6.66 -1.98
C GLU A 36 -0.48 -5.28 -2.65
N ILE A 37 -0.49 -4.21 -1.84
CA ILE A 37 -0.61 -2.83 -2.32
C ILE A 37 0.52 -2.48 -3.29
N GLY A 38 1.73 -3.01 -3.08
CA GLY A 38 2.88 -2.98 -3.97
C GLY A 38 3.33 -1.57 -4.37
N PRO A 39 3.70 -0.69 -3.41
CA PRO A 39 4.30 0.59 -3.74
C PRO A 39 5.67 0.39 -4.40
N SER A 40 6.00 1.23 -5.38
CA SER A 40 7.28 1.19 -6.09
C SER A 40 8.48 1.46 -5.17
N GLN A 41 8.26 2.18 -4.07
CA GLN A 41 9.23 2.48 -3.02
C GLN A 41 8.52 2.86 -1.72
N THR A 42 9.17 2.58 -0.58
CA THR A 42 8.64 2.90 0.75
C THR A 42 9.45 3.98 1.47
N GLU A 43 10.65 4.27 0.99
CA GLU A 43 11.54 5.31 1.52
C GLU A 43 11.89 6.28 0.40
N VAL A 44 11.63 7.56 0.62
CA VAL A 44 11.85 8.63 -0.38
C VAL A 44 12.54 9.81 0.28
N GLU A 45 13.59 10.31 -0.34
CA GLU A 45 14.25 11.54 0.10
C GLU A 45 13.68 12.75 -0.65
N ILE A 46 13.36 13.80 0.10
CA ILE A 46 12.96 15.11 -0.44
C ILE A 46 14.02 16.15 -0.05
N SER A 47 14.34 17.05 -0.96
CA SER A 47 15.29 18.13 -0.72
C SER A 47 14.91 18.97 0.50
N VAL A 48 15.90 19.42 1.28
CA VAL A 48 15.70 20.33 2.40
C VAL A 48 15.03 21.66 1.97
N GLY A 49 15.24 22.07 0.74
CA GLY A 49 14.59 23.26 0.14
C GLY A 49 13.11 23.06 -0.20
N GLY A 50 12.60 21.87 -0.02
CA GLY A 50 11.26 21.45 -0.45
C GLY A 50 11.29 20.73 -1.78
N GLY A 51 10.18 20.13 -2.13
CA GLY A 51 10.02 19.39 -3.39
C GLY A 51 8.81 18.50 -3.39
N THR A 52 8.67 17.78 -4.49
CA THR A 52 7.60 16.80 -4.71
C THR A 52 8.22 15.45 -5.00
N ALA A 53 7.67 14.42 -4.39
CA ALA A 53 8.01 13.02 -4.64
C ALA A 53 6.75 12.27 -5.06
N GLU A 54 6.94 11.21 -5.83
CA GLU A 54 5.88 10.42 -6.42
C GLU A 54 6.12 8.94 -6.15
N VAL A 55 5.05 8.19 -5.85
CA VAL A 55 5.09 6.74 -5.63
C VAL A 55 4.00 6.11 -6.47
N ASP A 56 4.40 5.17 -7.32
CA ASP A 56 3.49 4.35 -8.10
C ASP A 56 3.14 3.06 -7.36
N PHE A 57 1.97 2.52 -7.63
CA PHE A 57 1.47 1.28 -7.02
C PHE A 57 1.17 0.25 -8.10
N SER A 58 1.31 -1.02 -7.75
CA SER A 58 1.05 -2.14 -8.66
C SER A 58 -0.43 -2.40 -8.92
N ASN A 59 -1.31 -1.91 -8.03
CA ASN A 59 -2.77 -2.04 -8.13
C ASN A 59 -3.48 -0.77 -7.65
N ASP A 60 -4.81 -0.72 -7.80
CA ASP A 60 -5.65 0.42 -7.45
C ASP A 60 -6.49 0.22 -6.17
N ASP A 61 -6.38 -0.94 -5.52
CA ASP A 61 -7.11 -1.28 -4.30
C ASP A 61 -6.34 -0.86 -3.04
N TRP A 62 -6.23 0.44 -2.84
CA TRP A 62 -5.62 1.02 -1.64
C TRP A 62 -6.19 2.41 -1.35
N ASP A 63 -6.09 2.82 -0.11
CA ASP A 63 -6.53 4.13 0.37
C ASP A 63 -5.48 4.75 1.29
N VAL A 64 -5.53 6.06 1.48
CA VAL A 64 -4.74 6.72 2.51
C VAL A 64 -5.48 6.60 3.84
N THR A 65 -4.92 5.81 4.75
CA THR A 65 -5.54 5.47 6.03
C THR A 65 -5.03 6.30 7.19
N GLY A 66 -3.95 7.06 7.01
CA GLY A 66 -3.40 7.96 8.01
C GLY A 66 -2.14 8.67 7.57
N VAL A 67 -1.80 9.73 8.29
CA VAL A 67 -0.59 10.50 8.08
C VAL A 67 0.04 10.85 9.43
N MET A 68 1.36 10.68 9.52
CA MET A 68 2.15 11.07 10.69
C MET A 68 3.27 12.03 10.26
N LEU A 69 3.61 12.96 11.13
CA LEU A 69 4.79 13.81 10.99
C LEU A 69 5.71 13.57 12.18
N ASN A 70 6.95 13.13 11.92
CA ASN A 70 7.91 12.73 12.94
C ASN A 70 7.34 11.69 13.95
N GLY A 71 6.59 10.72 13.46
CA GLY A 71 5.98 9.67 14.26
C GLY A 71 4.74 10.08 15.05
N ILE A 72 4.25 11.33 14.89
CA ILE A 72 3.08 11.84 15.56
C ILE A 72 1.94 11.96 14.56
N LEU A 73 0.76 11.42 14.90
CA LEU A 73 -0.45 11.61 14.12
C LEU A 73 -0.78 13.11 14.05
N VAL A 74 -1.04 13.59 12.85
CA VAL A 74 -1.33 15.00 12.59
C VAL A 74 -2.78 15.18 12.20
N SER A 75 -3.30 16.39 12.39
CA SER A 75 -4.60 16.81 11.90
C SER A 75 -4.43 17.71 10.68
N GLY A 76 -5.42 17.73 9.79
CA GLY A 76 -5.36 18.52 8.57
C GLY A 76 -6.68 18.56 7.82
N PHE A 77 -6.66 19.26 6.70
CA PHE A 77 -7.80 19.34 5.80
C PHE A 77 -7.73 18.20 4.78
N VAL A 78 -8.83 17.49 4.63
CA VAL A 78 -9.03 16.49 3.58
C VAL A 78 -9.95 17.08 2.52
N LYS A 79 -9.47 17.13 1.29
CA LYS A 79 -10.25 17.55 0.12
C LYS A 79 -10.60 16.33 -0.71
N GLN A 80 -11.89 16.07 -0.82
CA GLN A 80 -12.42 14.95 -1.59
C GLN A 80 -13.79 15.29 -2.16
N ASN A 81 -14.04 14.93 -3.42
CA ASN A 81 -15.33 15.18 -4.10
C ASN A 81 -15.77 16.66 -4.02
N GLY A 82 -14.84 17.61 -4.16
CA GLY A 82 -15.11 19.03 -4.10
C GLY A 82 -15.41 19.59 -2.69
N LYS A 83 -15.32 18.76 -1.65
CA LYS A 83 -15.51 19.18 -0.26
C LYS A 83 -14.17 19.21 0.48
N SER A 84 -14.02 20.16 1.40
CA SER A 84 -12.89 20.25 2.32
C SER A 84 -13.38 20.05 3.74
N THR A 85 -12.81 19.08 4.46
CA THR A 85 -13.19 18.73 5.83
C THR A 85 -11.95 18.66 6.70
N TYR A 86 -11.98 19.31 7.87
CA TYR A 86 -10.91 19.18 8.86
C TYR A 86 -11.05 17.87 9.63
N MET A 87 -9.96 17.10 9.72
CA MET A 87 -9.91 15.82 10.41
C MET A 87 -8.74 15.76 11.39
N SER A 88 -8.98 15.20 12.58
CA SER A 88 -7.91 14.91 13.56
C SER A 88 -7.00 13.78 13.09
N PHE A 89 -7.53 12.89 12.26
CA PHE A 89 -6.79 11.80 11.61
C PHE A 89 -7.13 11.82 10.11
N PRO A 90 -6.40 12.61 9.32
CA PRO A 90 -6.72 12.77 7.91
C PRO A 90 -6.54 11.45 7.17
N ARG A 91 -7.60 11.07 6.46
CA ARG A 91 -7.68 9.87 5.63
C ARG A 91 -8.68 10.10 4.51
N PHE A 92 -8.55 9.37 3.43
CA PHE A 92 -9.54 9.38 2.35
C PHE A 92 -9.53 8.06 1.59
N ASP A 93 -10.69 7.69 1.08
CA ASP A 93 -10.89 6.53 0.23
C ASP A 93 -10.89 6.98 -1.23
N GLY A 94 -10.14 6.28 -2.08
CA GLY A 94 -10.01 6.64 -3.49
C GLY A 94 -9.17 7.92 -3.71
N MET A 95 -9.58 8.78 -4.62
CA MET A 95 -8.86 10.03 -4.95
C MET A 95 -9.15 11.14 -3.95
N GLY A 96 -8.12 11.87 -3.53
CA GLY A 96 -8.26 12.96 -2.58
C GLY A 96 -6.92 13.63 -2.26
N GLU A 97 -6.98 14.69 -1.46
CA GLU A 97 -5.82 15.46 -1.00
C GLU A 97 -5.90 15.66 0.52
N ILE A 98 -4.79 15.47 1.21
CA ILE A 98 -4.59 15.93 2.59
C ILE A 98 -3.68 17.15 2.54
N ASP A 99 -4.13 18.24 3.16
CA ASP A 99 -3.40 19.50 3.26
C ASP A 99 -3.06 19.77 4.74
N LEU A 100 -1.76 19.80 5.03
CA LEU A 100 -1.18 20.07 6.35
C LEU A 100 -0.39 21.38 6.34
N ASN A 101 -0.84 22.37 5.59
CA ASN A 101 -0.21 23.67 5.29
C ASN A 101 0.98 23.54 4.32
N ASP A 102 2.18 23.18 4.83
CA ASP A 102 3.41 23.07 4.03
C ASP A 102 3.69 21.65 3.54
N VAL A 103 2.79 20.69 3.86
CA VAL A 103 2.84 19.31 3.38
C VAL A 103 1.50 18.95 2.74
N LYS A 104 1.57 18.38 1.55
CA LYS A 104 0.40 17.89 0.83
C LYS A 104 0.59 16.44 0.41
N VAL A 105 -0.45 15.64 0.60
CA VAL A 105 -0.53 14.27 0.15
C VAL A 105 -1.69 14.17 -0.81
N LEU A 106 -1.42 13.86 -2.07
CA LEU A 106 -2.40 13.83 -3.15
C LEU A 106 -2.42 12.46 -3.83
N ARG A 107 -3.57 11.83 -3.87
CA ARG A 107 -3.85 10.72 -4.77
C ARG A 107 -4.64 11.25 -5.95
N ASP A 108 -3.95 11.52 -7.04
CA ASP A 108 -4.51 12.12 -8.26
C ASP A 108 -4.97 11.07 -9.29
N SER A 109 -4.52 9.83 -9.10
CA SER A 109 -4.98 8.69 -9.89
C SER A 109 -5.09 7.43 -9.03
N LYS A 110 -5.62 6.37 -9.61
CA LYS A 110 -5.83 5.11 -8.88
C LYS A 110 -4.53 4.44 -8.41
N MET A 111 -3.45 4.63 -9.15
CA MET A 111 -2.18 3.93 -8.95
C MET A 111 -1.02 4.88 -8.63
N HIS A 112 -1.31 6.11 -8.22
CA HIS A 112 -0.28 7.13 -8.05
C HIS A 112 -0.54 8.01 -6.82
N LEU A 113 0.50 8.20 -6.00
CA LEU A 113 0.53 9.10 -4.85
C LEU A 113 1.62 10.14 -5.06
N LYS A 114 1.27 11.40 -4.85
CA LYS A 114 2.16 12.54 -4.88
C LYS A 114 2.25 13.18 -3.51
N VAL A 115 3.46 13.40 -3.03
CA VAL A 115 3.74 14.10 -1.78
C VAL A 115 4.55 15.34 -2.06
N THR A 116 4.06 16.49 -1.62
CA THR A 116 4.78 17.76 -1.70
C THR A 116 5.11 18.23 -0.28
N MET A 117 6.36 18.54 -0.03
CA MET A 117 6.82 19.11 1.24
C MET A 117 7.46 20.47 0.97
N GLY A 118 7.05 21.48 1.73
CA GLY A 118 7.70 22.80 1.72
C GLY A 118 9.12 22.73 2.30
N LYS A 119 9.81 23.86 2.28
CA LYS A 119 11.17 23.97 2.85
C LYS A 119 11.22 23.56 4.31
N ASN A 120 12.17 22.69 4.69
CA ASN A 120 12.43 22.39 6.08
C ASN A 120 13.20 23.55 6.74
N GLN A 121 12.53 24.32 7.58
CA GLN A 121 13.13 25.40 8.35
C GLN A 121 13.64 24.96 9.74
N SER A 122 13.38 23.68 10.11
CA SER A 122 13.81 23.11 11.36
C SER A 122 15.29 22.72 11.33
N PRO A 123 16.02 22.79 12.45
CA PRO A 123 17.37 22.23 12.57
C PRO A 123 17.37 20.69 12.62
N TYR A 124 16.19 20.07 12.58
CA TYR A 124 16.04 18.61 12.64
C TYR A 124 15.48 18.07 11.33
N ALA A 125 15.80 16.80 11.04
CA ALA A 125 15.16 16.09 9.94
C ALA A 125 13.64 16.02 10.16
N ARG A 126 12.88 16.05 9.06
CA ARG A 126 11.44 15.92 9.06
C ARG A 126 11.07 14.65 8.29
N ILE A 127 10.26 13.82 8.88
CA ILE A 127 9.79 12.57 8.29
C ILE A 127 8.27 12.62 8.22
N LEU A 128 7.73 12.61 7.02
CA LEU A 128 6.32 12.40 6.77
C LEU A 128 6.11 10.91 6.51
N THR A 129 5.27 10.26 7.29
CA THR A 129 4.83 8.89 7.05
C THR A 129 3.40 8.91 6.55
N VAL A 130 3.18 8.41 5.35
CA VAL A 130 1.84 8.20 4.79
C VAL A 130 1.51 6.71 4.91
N ILE A 131 0.43 6.41 5.61
CA ILE A 131 -0.04 5.04 5.78
C ILE A 131 -1.07 4.77 4.70
N VAL A 132 -0.75 3.84 3.82
CA VAL A 132 -1.66 3.35 2.79
C VAL A 132 -2.13 1.96 3.15
N GLY A 133 -3.33 1.60 2.76
CA GLY A 133 -3.87 0.29 3.12
C GLY A 133 -5.11 -0.07 2.35
N ASN A 134 -5.37 -1.38 2.31
CA ASN A 134 -6.63 -1.96 1.89
C ASN A 134 -7.19 -2.84 3.01
N LYS A 135 -8.18 -3.68 2.73
CA LYS A 135 -8.80 -4.57 3.74
C LYS A 135 -7.84 -5.63 4.30
N VAL A 136 -6.69 -5.83 3.69
CA VAL A 136 -5.83 -7.00 3.92
C VAL A 136 -4.43 -6.61 4.34
N SER A 137 -3.87 -5.54 3.78
CA SER A 137 -2.50 -5.09 4.05
C SER A 137 -2.43 -3.59 4.33
N LYS A 138 -1.36 -3.19 5.00
CA LYS A 138 -0.98 -1.79 5.23
C LYS A 138 0.50 -1.63 4.96
N GLU A 139 0.86 -0.51 4.35
CA GLU A 139 2.23 -0.11 4.08
C GLU A 139 2.47 1.30 4.61
N GLU A 140 3.67 1.55 5.09
CA GLU A 140 4.13 2.88 5.53
C GLU A 140 5.12 3.42 4.50
N LEU A 141 4.80 4.59 3.94
CA LEU A 141 5.64 5.31 3.01
C LEU A 141 6.30 6.48 3.75
N ASN A 142 7.62 6.47 3.84
CA ASN A 142 8.38 7.46 4.59
C ASN A 142 9.05 8.45 3.63
N PHE A 143 8.65 9.71 3.71
CA PHE A 143 9.22 10.83 2.96
C PHE A 143 10.12 11.63 3.90
N LYS A 144 11.43 11.47 3.72
CA LYS A 144 12.44 12.04 4.60
C LYS A 144 13.04 13.31 4.00
N GLN A 145 12.99 14.38 4.77
CA GLN A 145 13.62 15.64 4.44
C GLN A 145 14.70 15.95 5.48
N LEU A 146 15.95 16.01 5.03
CA LEU A 146 17.09 16.28 5.90
C LEU A 146 17.02 17.70 6.49
N TYR A 147 17.82 17.95 7.50
CA TYR A 147 17.93 19.28 8.09
C TYR A 147 18.92 20.14 7.32
N ASN A 148 18.75 21.45 7.40
CA ASN A 148 19.71 22.41 6.84
C ASN A 148 20.84 22.57 7.86
N SER A 149 21.98 21.90 7.65
CA SER A 149 23.18 22.15 8.43
C SER A 149 23.76 23.51 8.01
N VAL A 150 23.25 24.59 8.59
CA VAL A 150 23.95 25.84 8.54
C VAL A 150 25.24 25.64 9.34
N HIS A 151 26.37 25.53 8.64
CA HIS A 151 27.66 25.63 9.27
C HIS A 151 27.73 26.99 9.98
N HIS A 152 27.57 27.01 11.29
CA HIS A 152 28.08 28.07 12.11
C HIS A 152 29.62 27.96 12.03
N THR A 153 30.20 28.57 11.03
CA THR A 153 31.60 28.96 11.07
C THR A 153 31.68 30.00 12.17
N THR A 154 32.04 29.57 13.37
CA THR A 154 32.53 30.46 14.41
C THR A 154 33.90 30.94 13.92
N GLU A 155 33.95 32.13 13.33
CA GLU A 155 35.17 32.89 13.19
C GLU A 155 35.64 33.24 14.62
N HIS A 156 36.79 32.71 14.97
CA HIS A 156 37.60 33.11 16.15
C HIS A 156 38.54 34.20 15.77
#